data_816e2102106d856d856d19b3d9e5945a
#
_entry.id   816e2102106d856d856d19b3d9e5945a
#
_cell.length_a   1.000
_cell.length_b   1.000
_cell.length_c   1.000
_cell.angle_alpha   90.00
_cell.angle_beta   90.00
_cell.angle_gamma   90.00
#
_symmetry.space_group_name_H-M   'P 1'
#
loop_
_entity.id
_entity.type
_entity.pdbx_description
1 polymer ?
#
loop_
_entity_poly.entity_id
_entity_poly.type
_entity_poly.pdbx_seq_one_letter_code
_entity_poly.pdbx_strand_id
1 'polypeptide(L)'
;MKTIKIIFTTLLLLLSVASVYAQGRKISGKILSPLNKPIEGAIISAVGSKDAKTGVDGAFKMELKENTTQISVWAAGYYPETRLVDDNSQVVILMMPESTYKYNESAILPMRIESSRPELTSAVNINKKDFTQGSMKIDRALARQVAGLKTTRAGGMPGEGSYMNLRGIRSFVGSNAPLVVINGVPYLPDSRESQLINGFSRDIFQAYNIQDIQNITVLKGAEASMYGSMGSNGVILIETDGATSDNLDTRVSFYGQYGVNWNNKRMPLLTGNDYKSYLSDIGMTYFGNMEGFFSEFPFLSDPNSKYNYLYNNTTDWQDEIYKNGFVTDNLFRVEGGDAIAKYDLSLGYAMENGLMDYTKSQRYHTQLNTNVLISKWVEMTATVGLAYLTGNYQQQGMDNVSNPILAAYSRAPLLSPYKKDNDGNILDTYSTYYYGNSTNMDFAVSNPLA
;
A
#
# COMPACT_ATOMS: atom_id res chain seq x y z
N MET A 1 34.01 28.14 -51.66
CA MET A 1 35.12 27.79 -50.75
C MET A 1 35.52 28.91 -49.78
N LYS A 2 35.44 30.20 -50.12
CA LYS A 2 35.77 31.30 -49.15
C LYS A 2 34.77 31.43 -48.01
N THR A 3 33.49 31.29 -48.27
CA THR A 3 32.44 31.37 -47.25
C THR A 3 32.47 30.26 -46.19
N ILE A 4 32.81 29.03 -46.57
CA ILE A 4 32.95 27.89 -45.63
C ILE A 4 34.16 28.06 -44.73
N LYS A 5 35.25 28.64 -45.21
CA LYS A 5 36.43 28.95 -44.39
C LYS A 5 36.13 30.01 -43.33
N ILE A 6 35.29 31.01 -43.66
CA ILE A 6 34.91 32.09 -42.74
C ILE A 6 33.99 31.52 -41.65
N ILE A 7 33.04 30.64 -41.99
CA ILE A 7 32.15 29.99 -41.00
C ILE A 7 32.97 29.08 -40.06
N PHE A 8 33.94 28.36 -40.59
CA PHE A 8 34.76 27.46 -39.76
C PHE A 8 35.73 28.24 -38.85
N THR A 9 36.28 29.37 -39.31
CA THR A 9 37.12 30.24 -38.47
C THR A 9 36.31 31.00 -37.42
N THR A 10 35.09 31.44 -37.71
CA THR A 10 34.20 32.05 -36.68
C THR A 10 33.70 31.02 -35.70
N LEU A 11 33.42 29.76 -36.10
CA LEU A 11 33.08 28.68 -35.19
C LEU A 11 34.27 28.29 -34.28
N LEU A 12 35.49 28.27 -34.84
CA LEU A 12 36.70 28.00 -34.05
C LEU A 12 37.01 29.14 -33.06
N LEU A 13 36.76 30.39 -33.45
CA LEU A 13 36.89 31.55 -32.55
C LEU A 13 35.83 31.53 -31.46
N LEU A 14 34.59 31.13 -31.76
CA LEU A 14 33.54 30.94 -30.75
C LEU A 14 33.84 29.81 -29.77
N LEU A 15 34.46 28.73 -30.23
CA LEU A 15 34.93 27.64 -29.39
C LEU A 15 36.13 28.02 -28.51
N SER A 16 36.97 28.95 -28.93
CA SER A 16 38.13 29.42 -28.15
C SER A 16 37.73 30.44 -27.06
N VAL A 17 36.58 31.10 -27.19
CA VAL A 17 36.04 32.01 -26.16
C VAL A 17 35.29 31.25 -25.08
N ALA A 18 34.89 30.00 -25.33
CA ALA A 18 34.21 29.15 -24.33
C ALA A 18 35.15 28.54 -23.28
N SER A 19 36.47 28.71 -23.40
CA SER A 19 37.43 28.38 -22.34
C SER A 19 37.74 29.58 -21.46
N VAL A 20 36.70 30.29 -21.00
CA VAL A 20 36.84 31.11 -19.78
C VAL A 20 37.06 30.11 -18.67
N TYR A 21 38.24 30.06 -18.15
CA TYR A 21 38.62 29.33 -16.95
C TYR A 21 37.66 29.75 -15.83
N ALA A 22 36.72 28.86 -15.50
CA ALA A 22 35.94 28.98 -14.27
C ALA A 22 36.94 28.90 -13.12
N GLN A 23 37.29 30.05 -12.56
CA GLN A 23 38.13 30.13 -11.34
C GLN A 23 37.27 29.52 -10.21
N GLY A 24 37.65 28.30 -9.81
CA GLY A 24 36.98 27.62 -8.70
C GLY A 24 37.07 28.49 -7.45
N ARG A 25 35.96 28.76 -6.83
CA ARG A 25 35.84 29.49 -5.56
C ARG A 25 36.29 28.60 -4.42
N LYS A 26 37.28 29.07 -3.62
CA LYS A 26 37.78 28.36 -2.44
C LYS A 26 36.95 28.69 -1.23
N ILE A 27 36.36 27.67 -0.60
CA ILE A 27 35.72 27.81 0.69
C ILE A 27 36.49 27.02 1.76
N SER A 28 36.43 27.53 2.98
CA SER A 28 36.93 26.85 4.17
C SER A 28 35.93 26.97 5.29
N GLY A 29 35.92 26.02 6.18
CA GLY A 29 34.96 26.05 7.30
C GLY A 29 35.29 25.05 8.38
N LYS A 30 34.42 25.02 9.38
CA LYS A 30 34.47 24.06 10.48
C LYS A 30 33.14 23.37 10.64
N ILE A 31 33.17 22.08 10.90
CA ILE A 31 32.00 21.28 11.25
C ILE A 31 32.09 20.92 12.72
N LEU A 32 31.06 21.32 13.47
CA LEU A 32 31.00 21.20 14.90
C LEU A 32 29.72 20.49 15.33
N SER A 33 29.76 19.85 16.48
CA SER A 33 28.55 19.40 17.17
C SER A 33 27.89 20.54 17.94
N PRO A 34 26.65 20.42 18.44
CA PRO A 34 26.00 21.45 19.27
C PRO A 34 26.77 21.82 20.55
N LEU A 35 27.63 20.91 21.00
CA LEU A 35 28.53 21.14 22.14
C LEU A 35 29.89 21.79 21.75
N ASN A 36 29.97 22.36 20.56
CA ASN A 36 31.19 22.94 19.98
C ASN A 36 32.39 21.98 19.88
N LYS A 37 32.12 20.65 19.84
CA LYS A 37 33.16 19.66 19.59
C LYS A 37 33.36 19.50 18.09
N PRO A 38 34.61 19.45 17.59
CA PRO A 38 34.88 19.23 16.18
C PRO A 38 34.45 17.84 15.76
N ILE A 39 33.90 17.71 14.54
CA ILE A 39 33.52 16.45 13.93
C ILE A 39 34.57 16.09 12.89
N GLU A 40 35.32 15.02 13.18
CA GLU A 40 36.34 14.48 12.29
C GLU A 40 35.72 13.56 11.25
N GLY A 41 36.24 13.55 10.01
CA GLY A 41 35.84 12.62 8.97
C GLY A 41 34.49 12.93 8.32
N ALA A 42 33.87 14.06 8.62
CA ALA A 42 32.68 14.51 7.91
C ALA A 42 32.98 14.75 6.44
N ILE A 43 32.11 14.27 5.56
CA ILE A 43 32.21 14.42 4.11
C ILE A 43 31.42 15.62 3.68
N ILE A 44 32.07 16.54 2.96
CA ILE A 44 31.44 17.72 2.38
C ILE A 44 31.40 17.51 0.87
N SER A 45 30.21 17.49 0.30
CA SER A 45 29.98 17.35 -1.13
C SER A 45 29.32 18.60 -1.70
N ALA A 46 29.66 18.91 -2.93
CA ALA A 46 29.07 20.00 -3.67
C ALA A 46 29.00 19.67 -5.15
N VAL A 47 27.98 20.17 -5.82
CA VAL A 47 27.69 19.88 -7.22
C VAL A 47 28.88 20.17 -8.12
N GLY A 48 29.40 19.13 -8.79
CA GLY A 48 30.50 19.25 -9.74
C GLY A 48 31.86 19.58 -9.14
N SER A 49 32.01 19.54 -7.83
CA SER A 49 33.26 19.75 -7.08
C SER A 49 33.74 18.42 -6.48
N LYS A 50 35.00 18.33 -6.12
CA LYS A 50 35.53 17.15 -5.40
C LYS A 50 35.12 17.21 -3.94
N ASP A 51 34.69 16.05 -3.41
CA ASP A 51 34.39 15.92 -1.99
C ASP A 51 35.59 16.25 -1.12
N ALA A 52 35.33 16.95 -0.01
CA ALA A 52 36.30 17.23 1.02
C ALA A 52 35.96 16.47 2.30
N LYS A 53 36.97 16.19 3.12
CA LYS A 53 36.80 15.61 4.47
C LYS A 53 37.34 16.56 5.54
N THR A 54 36.66 16.58 6.70
CA THR A 54 37.15 17.31 7.84
C THR A 54 38.31 16.61 8.51
N GLY A 55 39.27 17.38 8.99
CA GLY A 55 40.36 16.94 9.84
C GLY A 55 39.93 16.74 11.30
N VAL A 56 40.90 16.43 12.17
CA VAL A 56 40.70 16.21 13.61
C VAL A 56 40.14 17.44 14.31
N ASP A 57 40.44 18.63 13.77
CA ASP A 57 39.96 19.93 14.25
C ASP A 57 38.59 20.37 13.69
N GLY A 58 37.96 19.47 12.93
CA GLY A 58 36.70 19.70 12.24
C GLY A 58 36.79 20.66 11.05
N ALA A 59 38.00 21.09 10.67
CA ALA A 59 38.19 22.04 9.59
C ALA A 59 38.19 21.34 8.23
N PHE A 60 37.67 22.02 7.22
CA PHE A 60 37.70 21.59 5.83
C PHE A 60 38.10 22.74 4.88
N LYS A 61 38.61 22.36 3.72
CA LYS A 61 38.85 23.27 2.61
C LYS A 61 38.35 22.57 1.31
N MET A 62 37.63 23.31 0.48
CA MET A 62 37.04 22.80 -0.73
C MET A 62 37.08 23.87 -1.83
N GLU A 63 37.26 23.42 -3.05
CA GLU A 63 37.12 24.27 -4.24
C GLU A 63 35.74 24.01 -4.87
N LEU A 64 34.93 25.07 -4.95
CA LEU A 64 33.61 25.04 -5.57
C LEU A 64 33.68 25.53 -7.01
N LYS A 65 32.85 25.01 -7.88
CA LYS A 65 32.59 25.62 -9.18
C LYS A 65 31.84 26.93 -9.01
N GLU A 66 32.02 27.87 -9.95
CA GLU A 66 31.57 29.26 -9.90
C GLU A 66 30.05 29.41 -9.61
N ASN A 67 29.22 28.45 -10.02
CA ASN A 67 27.76 28.47 -9.84
C ASN A 67 27.27 27.64 -8.67
N THR A 68 28.15 27.09 -7.85
CA THR A 68 27.74 26.25 -6.71
C THR A 68 27.35 27.11 -5.54
N THR A 69 26.09 27.10 -5.18
CA THR A 69 25.52 27.90 -4.08
C THR A 69 25.26 27.09 -2.82
N GLN A 70 25.43 25.77 -2.89
CA GLN A 70 25.04 24.86 -1.81
C GLN A 70 26.09 23.77 -1.59
N ILE A 71 26.33 23.45 -0.31
CA ILE A 71 27.15 22.30 0.10
C ILE A 71 26.31 21.41 1.00
N SER A 72 26.50 20.10 0.86
CA SER A 72 25.90 19.07 1.72
C SER A 72 26.98 18.42 2.57
N VAL A 73 26.68 18.22 3.84
CA VAL A 73 27.61 17.66 4.81
C VAL A 73 26.99 16.39 5.40
N TRP A 74 27.77 15.32 5.40
CA TRP A 74 27.41 14.06 5.99
C TRP A 74 28.51 13.59 6.97
N ALA A 75 28.09 13.11 8.13
CA ALA A 75 28.99 12.47 9.10
C ALA A 75 28.27 11.29 9.77
N ALA A 76 28.98 10.21 10.04
CA ALA A 76 28.42 9.04 10.71
C ALA A 76 27.91 9.39 12.12
N GLY A 77 26.65 9.10 12.43
CA GLY A 77 26.02 9.40 13.71
C GLY A 77 25.49 10.83 13.84
N TYR A 78 25.42 11.57 12.73
CA TYR A 78 24.85 12.92 12.65
C TYR A 78 23.84 13.01 11.50
N TYR A 79 22.82 13.85 11.68
CA TYR A 79 21.90 14.15 10.58
C TYR A 79 22.62 14.91 9.47
N PRO A 80 22.40 14.57 8.20
CA PRO A 80 22.97 15.32 7.09
C PRO A 80 22.45 16.76 7.11
N GLU A 81 23.35 17.71 6.86
CA GLU A 81 23.02 19.14 6.86
C GLU A 81 23.39 19.73 5.50
N THR A 82 22.52 20.58 5.00
CA THR A 82 22.75 21.28 3.73
C THR A 82 22.77 22.79 3.98
N ARG A 83 23.80 23.46 3.47
CA ARG A 83 23.99 24.92 3.66
C ARG A 83 24.18 25.64 2.35
N LEU A 84 23.48 26.77 2.23
CA LEU A 84 23.77 27.74 1.19
C LEU A 84 25.09 28.43 1.52
N VAL A 85 25.97 28.57 0.54
CA VAL A 85 27.28 29.19 0.69
C VAL A 85 27.27 30.50 -0.05
N ASP A 86 27.28 31.58 0.75
CA ASP A 86 27.47 32.94 0.23
C ASP A 86 28.93 33.23 -0.13
N ASP A 87 29.20 34.39 -0.64
CA ASP A 87 30.56 34.83 -1.04
C ASP A 87 31.57 34.91 0.12
N ASN A 88 31.11 34.64 1.34
CA ASN A 88 31.99 34.54 2.51
C ASN A 88 32.77 33.21 2.49
N SER A 89 34.07 33.31 2.53
CA SER A 89 35.02 32.20 2.44
C SER A 89 35.07 31.29 3.67
N GLN A 90 34.40 31.61 4.76
CA GLN A 90 34.37 30.78 5.99
C GLN A 90 32.96 30.43 6.40
N VAL A 91 32.73 29.11 6.57
CA VAL A 91 31.41 28.52 6.92
C VAL A 91 31.55 27.71 8.19
N VAL A 92 30.73 27.95 9.18
CA VAL A 92 30.60 27.08 10.35
C VAL A 92 29.27 26.35 10.29
N ILE A 93 29.34 25.02 10.32
CA ILE A 93 28.18 24.15 10.23
C ILE A 93 28.05 23.36 11.55
N LEU A 94 26.89 23.47 12.16
CA LEU A 94 26.54 22.70 13.34
C LEU A 94 25.73 21.49 12.89
N MET A 95 26.27 20.29 13.09
CA MET A 95 25.56 19.04 12.80
C MET A 95 24.94 18.48 14.08
N MET A 96 23.67 18.14 14.00
CA MET A 96 22.96 17.50 15.10
C MET A 96 23.25 16.02 15.15
N PRO A 97 23.65 15.44 16.31
CA PRO A 97 23.85 14.00 16.41
C PRO A 97 22.54 13.26 16.18
N GLU A 98 22.62 12.12 15.50
CA GLU A 98 21.51 11.17 15.46
C GLU A 98 21.23 10.73 16.89
N SER A 99 20.12 11.18 17.44
CA SER A 99 19.70 10.81 18.79
C SER A 99 19.40 9.32 18.84
N THR A 100 20.06 8.58 19.72
CA THR A 100 19.74 7.20 20.05
C THR A 100 18.39 7.09 20.75
N TYR A 101 17.85 8.17 21.23
CA TYR A 101 16.51 8.25 21.80
C TYR A 101 15.55 8.78 20.74
N LYS A 102 14.49 8.03 20.46
CA LYS A 102 13.38 8.39 19.55
C LYS A 102 12.62 9.70 19.94
N TYR A 103 13.16 10.49 20.85
CA TYR A 103 12.57 11.74 21.35
C TYR A 103 12.62 12.92 20.37
N ASN A 104 13.38 12.79 19.26
CA ASN A 104 13.54 13.88 18.30
C ASN A 104 12.87 13.62 16.94
N GLU A 105 11.98 12.63 16.85
CA GLU A 105 11.15 12.53 15.68
C GLU A 105 10.11 13.64 15.72
N SER A 106 10.33 14.68 14.94
CA SER A 106 9.35 15.74 14.75
C SER A 106 8.08 15.14 14.18
N ALA A 107 6.97 15.27 14.92
CA ALA A 107 5.67 14.94 14.36
C ALA A 107 5.31 16.01 13.33
N ILE A 108 5.10 15.62 12.09
CA ILE A 108 4.63 16.53 11.06
C ILE A 108 3.16 16.83 11.34
N LEU A 109 2.91 18.05 11.75
CA LEU A 109 1.58 18.57 11.98
C LEU A 109 0.99 19.15 10.69
N PRO A 110 -0.34 19.40 10.66
CA PRO A 110 -0.97 20.13 9.56
C PRO A 110 -0.19 21.40 9.19
N MET A 111 -0.16 21.73 7.91
CA MET A 111 0.61 22.85 7.36
C MET A 111 2.14 22.69 7.46
N ARG A 112 2.66 21.47 7.57
CA ARG A 112 4.10 21.16 7.72
C ARG A 112 4.77 21.85 8.92
N ILE A 113 4.02 22.09 9.98
CA ILE A 113 4.59 22.56 11.23
C ILE A 113 5.22 21.34 11.93
N GLU A 114 6.53 21.35 12.05
CA GLU A 114 7.25 20.35 12.83
C GLU A 114 7.09 20.67 14.32
N SER A 115 6.60 19.70 15.09
CA SER A 115 6.62 19.80 16.54
C SER A 115 7.94 19.24 17.06
N SER A 116 8.78 20.09 17.58
CA SER A 116 10.02 19.70 18.26
C SER A 116 9.79 19.09 19.66
N ARG A 117 8.53 18.98 20.10
CA ARG A 117 8.17 18.41 21.40
C ARG A 117 7.05 17.37 21.25
N PRO A 118 7.38 16.15 20.79
CA PRO A 118 6.39 15.06 20.68
C PRO A 118 5.74 14.70 22.03
N GLU A 119 6.36 15.04 23.12
CA GLU A 119 5.84 14.81 24.48
C GLU A 119 4.54 15.59 24.77
N LEU A 120 4.29 16.68 24.07
CA LEU A 120 3.09 17.50 24.23
C LEU A 120 1.94 17.08 23.32
N THR A 121 2.20 16.16 22.39
CA THR A 121 1.20 15.67 21.43
C THR A 121 0.96 14.17 21.63
N SER A 122 -0.24 13.71 21.35
CA SER A 122 -0.54 12.27 21.28
C SER A 122 -0.34 11.69 19.89
N ALA A 123 0.34 12.41 19.01
CA ALA A 123 0.67 11.97 17.66
C ALA A 123 1.65 10.78 17.70
N VAL A 124 1.51 9.88 16.74
CA VAL A 124 2.44 8.77 16.51
C VAL A 124 2.97 8.91 15.12
N ASN A 125 4.29 8.97 15.00
CA ASN A 125 4.99 8.97 13.73
C ASN A 125 5.55 7.58 13.42
N ILE A 126 5.38 7.12 12.19
CA ILE A 126 5.87 5.85 11.69
C ILE A 126 6.66 6.15 10.43
N ASN A 127 7.97 6.01 10.53
CA ASN A 127 8.86 6.21 9.40
C ASN A 127 8.90 4.98 8.48
N LYS A 128 9.31 5.18 7.24
CA LYS A 128 9.47 4.11 6.24
C LYS A 128 10.22 2.88 6.78
N LYS A 129 11.23 3.10 7.63
CA LYS A 129 12.04 2.01 8.23
C LYS A 129 11.24 1.12 9.21
N ASP A 130 10.13 1.64 9.75
CA ASP A 130 9.31 0.96 10.74
C ASP A 130 8.20 0.11 10.09
N PHE A 131 8.04 0.19 8.76
CA PHE A 131 7.08 -0.65 8.06
C PHE A 131 7.51 -2.11 8.14
N THR A 132 6.55 -2.96 8.48
CA THR A 132 6.79 -4.39 8.59
C THR A 132 7.20 -4.95 7.23
N GLN A 133 8.36 -5.60 7.16
CA GLN A 133 8.76 -6.32 5.95
C GLN A 133 7.70 -7.34 5.57
N GLY A 134 7.35 -7.38 4.29
CA GLY A 134 6.32 -8.28 3.76
C GLY A 134 4.89 -7.73 3.77
N SER A 135 4.66 -6.50 4.24
CA SER A 135 3.36 -5.85 4.08
C SER A 135 3.28 -5.14 2.74
N MET A 136 2.30 -5.52 1.91
CA MET A 136 2.01 -4.85 0.63
C MET A 136 0.93 -3.77 0.77
N LYS A 137 0.28 -3.69 1.93
CA LYS A 137 -0.85 -2.78 2.17
C LYS A 137 -0.57 -1.87 3.36
N ILE A 138 -0.93 -0.61 3.22
CA ILE A 138 -0.70 0.44 4.24
C ILE A 138 -1.53 0.18 5.49
N ASP A 139 -2.78 -0.25 5.34
CA ASP A 139 -3.67 -0.60 6.45
C ASP A 139 -3.10 -1.72 7.33
N ARG A 140 -2.43 -2.70 6.72
CA ARG A 140 -1.73 -3.78 7.44
C ARG A 140 -0.48 -3.28 8.14
N ALA A 141 0.25 -2.35 7.53
CA ALA A 141 1.42 -1.75 8.14
C ALA A 141 1.05 -0.93 9.39
N LEU A 142 -0.08 -0.22 9.34
CA LEU A 142 -0.61 0.54 10.47
C LEU A 142 -1.14 -0.35 11.60
N ALA A 143 -1.61 -1.55 11.26
CA ALA A 143 -2.12 -2.49 12.25
C ALA A 143 -1.03 -2.83 13.28
N ARG A 144 -1.31 -2.66 14.58
CA ARG A 144 -0.43 -2.92 15.71
C ARG A 144 0.70 -1.92 15.96
N GLN A 145 0.92 -0.94 15.08
CA GLN A 145 1.97 0.07 15.28
C GLN A 145 1.44 1.30 16.01
N VAL A 146 0.15 1.59 15.89
CA VAL A 146 -0.47 2.78 16.47
C VAL A 146 -1.34 2.40 17.65
N ALA A 147 -0.93 2.78 18.85
CA ALA A 147 -1.75 2.57 20.04
C ALA A 147 -3.11 3.28 19.93
N GLY A 148 -4.20 2.54 20.12
CA GLY A 148 -5.57 3.04 20.02
C GLY A 148 -6.15 3.03 18.61
N LEU A 149 -5.40 2.69 17.58
CA LEU A 149 -5.92 2.43 16.24
C LEU A 149 -6.30 0.95 16.11
N LYS A 150 -7.56 0.68 15.89
CA LYS A 150 -8.09 -0.65 15.60
C LYS A 150 -8.33 -0.76 14.09
N THR A 151 -7.68 -1.72 13.47
CA THR A 151 -7.92 -2.09 12.07
C THR A 151 -8.64 -3.44 12.05
N THR A 152 -9.78 -3.51 11.39
CA THR A 152 -10.57 -4.72 11.26
C THR A 152 -10.79 -5.01 9.78
N ARG A 153 -10.34 -6.16 9.32
CA ARG A 153 -10.62 -6.62 7.96
C ARG A 153 -12.03 -7.16 7.89
N ALA A 154 -12.80 -6.73 6.90
CA ALA A 154 -14.15 -7.23 6.66
C ALA A 154 -14.11 -8.59 5.94
N GLY A 155 -13.18 -8.76 5.01
CA GLY A 155 -13.02 -9.97 4.23
C GLY A 155 -11.56 -10.20 3.80
N GLY A 156 -11.40 -11.03 2.78
CA GLY A 156 -10.10 -11.38 2.19
C GLY A 156 -10.03 -11.11 0.70
N MET A 157 -10.98 -10.38 0.14
CA MET A 157 -11.02 -10.10 -1.28
C MET A 157 -9.86 -9.19 -1.70
N PRO A 158 -9.25 -9.43 -2.87
CA PRO A 158 -8.25 -8.52 -3.42
C PRO A 158 -8.78 -7.09 -3.53
N GLY A 159 -7.96 -6.10 -3.18
CA GLY A 159 -8.36 -4.70 -3.22
C GLY A 159 -9.29 -4.24 -2.10
N GLU A 160 -9.69 -5.15 -1.19
CA GLU A 160 -10.46 -4.80 -0.02
C GLU A 160 -9.58 -4.16 1.06
N GLY A 161 -10.09 -3.09 1.67
CA GLY A 161 -9.47 -2.39 2.77
C GLY A 161 -9.93 -2.84 4.14
N SER A 162 -9.33 -2.27 5.16
CA SER A 162 -9.70 -2.49 6.55
C SER A 162 -10.56 -1.35 7.08
N TYR A 163 -11.55 -1.68 7.88
CA TYR A 163 -12.22 -0.68 8.72
C TYR A 163 -11.28 -0.22 9.82
N MET A 164 -11.07 1.08 9.90
CA MET A 164 -10.21 1.69 10.90
C MET A 164 -11.01 2.55 11.83
N ASN A 165 -10.78 2.41 13.12
CA ASN A 165 -11.26 3.37 14.11
C ASN A 165 -10.16 3.70 15.13
N LEU A 166 -10.16 4.94 15.59
CA LEU A 166 -9.19 5.46 16.52
C LEU A 166 -9.84 5.77 17.85
N ARG A 167 -9.36 5.12 18.93
CA ARG A 167 -9.90 5.26 20.30
C ARG A 167 -11.37 4.84 20.44
N GLY A 168 -11.82 3.86 19.63
CA GLY A 168 -13.14 3.26 19.73
C GLY A 168 -14.23 3.93 18.89
N ILE A 169 -15.45 3.43 19.04
CA ILE A 169 -16.63 3.90 18.33
C ILE A 169 -17.15 5.17 18.99
N ARG A 170 -17.34 6.24 18.25
CA ARG A 170 -17.80 7.56 18.73
C ARG A 170 -19.20 7.92 18.23
N SER A 171 -19.61 7.34 17.11
CA SER A 171 -20.91 7.60 16.52
C SER A 171 -21.60 6.30 16.14
N PHE A 172 -22.90 6.23 16.41
CA PHE A 172 -23.76 5.12 15.96
C PHE A 172 -24.36 5.37 14.58
N VAL A 173 -24.36 6.61 14.10
CA VAL A 173 -24.99 7.02 12.83
C VAL A 173 -23.96 7.48 11.80
N GLY A 174 -22.90 8.17 12.25
CA GLY A 174 -21.86 8.69 11.37
C GLY A 174 -20.67 7.74 11.22
N SER A 175 -19.77 8.10 10.31
CA SER A 175 -18.49 7.39 10.13
C SER A 175 -17.65 7.47 11.41
N ASN A 176 -17.02 6.36 11.76
CA ASN A 176 -16.02 6.28 12.83
C ASN A 176 -14.58 6.19 12.30
N ALA A 177 -14.41 6.23 10.97
CA ALA A 177 -13.10 6.19 10.34
C ALA A 177 -12.34 7.51 10.58
N PRO A 178 -11.03 7.46 10.84
CA PRO A 178 -10.20 8.63 10.88
C PRO A 178 -10.11 9.28 9.49
N LEU A 179 -9.93 10.61 9.47
CA LEU A 179 -9.66 11.32 8.22
C LEU A 179 -8.28 10.91 7.69
N VAL A 180 -8.20 10.61 6.41
CA VAL A 180 -6.92 10.38 5.72
C VAL A 180 -6.54 11.64 4.96
N VAL A 181 -5.30 12.08 5.13
CA VAL A 181 -4.74 13.23 4.43
C VAL A 181 -3.45 12.78 3.75
N ILE A 182 -3.36 12.94 2.45
CA ILE A 182 -2.21 12.50 1.65
C ILE A 182 -1.54 13.73 1.05
N ASN A 183 -0.28 13.95 1.37
CA ASN A 183 0.50 15.14 0.93
C ASN A 183 -0.24 16.46 1.22
N GLY A 184 -0.91 16.54 2.36
CA GLY A 184 -1.67 17.72 2.78
C GLY A 184 -3.08 17.84 2.21
N VAL A 185 -3.50 16.93 1.33
CA VAL A 185 -4.84 16.92 0.72
C VAL A 185 -5.74 15.92 1.45
N PRO A 186 -6.88 16.35 2.02
CA PRO A 186 -7.85 15.46 2.62
C PRO A 186 -8.44 14.51 1.58
N TYR A 187 -8.38 13.22 1.84
CA TYR A 187 -8.97 12.18 1.01
C TYR A 187 -10.32 11.77 1.58
N LEU A 188 -11.36 11.96 0.79
CA LEU A 188 -12.71 11.53 1.13
C LEU A 188 -13.03 10.28 0.31
N PRO A 189 -13.15 9.10 0.95
CA PRO A 189 -13.48 7.88 0.23
C PRO A 189 -14.87 8.00 -0.40
N ASP A 190 -14.98 7.58 -1.65
CA ASP A 190 -16.29 7.50 -2.31
C ASP A 190 -17.08 6.33 -1.72
N SER A 191 -18.15 6.63 -1.02
CA SER A 191 -19.02 5.63 -0.41
C SER A 191 -19.89 4.85 -1.42
N ARG A 192 -19.90 5.27 -2.69
CA ARG A 192 -20.78 4.67 -3.72
C ARG A 192 -20.34 3.27 -4.12
N GLU A 193 -19.06 2.98 -4.09
CA GLU A 193 -18.54 1.66 -4.48
C GLU A 193 -18.92 0.56 -3.50
N SER A 194 -19.03 0.86 -2.21
CA SER A 194 -19.49 -0.10 -1.19
C SER A 194 -20.98 -0.46 -1.33
N GLN A 195 -21.73 0.28 -2.14
CA GLN A 195 -23.14 -0.01 -2.40
C GLN A 195 -23.36 -0.95 -3.59
N LEU A 196 -22.39 -1.11 -4.47
CA LEU A 196 -22.49 -1.96 -5.65
C LEU A 196 -22.27 -3.44 -5.33
N ILE A 197 -21.39 -3.72 -4.38
CA ILE A 197 -21.06 -5.09 -3.96
C ILE A 197 -21.24 -5.15 -2.45
N ASN A 198 -22.24 -5.91 -2.02
CA ASN A 198 -22.53 -6.08 -0.61
C ASN A 198 -21.34 -6.65 0.15
N GLY A 199 -20.99 -6.01 1.27
CA GLY A 199 -19.88 -6.45 2.13
C GLY A 199 -18.47 -6.08 1.63
N PHE A 200 -18.33 -5.44 0.46
CA PHE A 200 -17.06 -4.97 -0.06
C PHE A 200 -16.81 -3.50 0.29
N SER A 201 -15.61 -3.20 0.78
CA SER A 201 -15.14 -1.83 0.98
C SER A 201 -13.77 -1.69 0.36
N ARG A 202 -13.65 -0.82 -0.65
CA ARG A 202 -12.36 -0.60 -1.32
C ARG A 202 -11.33 -0.04 -0.35
N ASP A 203 -10.09 -0.51 -0.49
CA ASP A 203 -8.95 0.04 0.23
C ASP A 203 -8.68 1.47 -0.24
N ILE A 204 -8.80 2.43 0.69
CA ILE A 204 -8.53 3.85 0.42
C ILE A 204 -7.08 4.11 0.04
N PHE A 205 -6.18 3.24 0.42
CA PHE A 205 -4.75 3.33 0.11
C PHE A 205 -4.35 2.58 -1.16
N GLN A 206 -5.31 1.94 -1.84
CA GLN A 206 -5.02 1.06 -2.98
C GLN A 206 -4.27 1.76 -4.12
N ALA A 207 -4.45 3.09 -4.27
CA ALA A 207 -3.77 3.87 -5.30
C ALA A 207 -2.27 4.07 -5.05
N TYR A 208 -1.79 3.84 -3.82
CA TYR A 208 -0.42 4.13 -3.40
C TYR A 208 0.37 2.86 -3.15
N ASN A 209 1.66 2.89 -3.48
CA ASN A 209 2.58 1.84 -3.06
C ASN A 209 3.14 2.18 -1.68
N ILE A 210 3.23 1.17 -0.81
CA ILE A 210 3.81 1.34 0.52
C ILE A 210 5.28 1.80 0.47
N GLN A 211 6.00 1.45 -0.61
CA GLN A 211 7.39 1.84 -0.82
C GLN A 211 7.55 3.32 -1.24
N ASP A 212 6.47 3.96 -1.71
CA ASP A 212 6.46 5.40 -2.02
C ASP A 212 6.10 6.26 -0.81
N ILE A 213 5.83 5.65 0.34
CA ILE A 213 5.50 6.38 1.56
C ILE A 213 6.76 6.64 2.36
N GLN A 214 7.00 7.91 2.67
CA GLN A 214 8.10 8.34 3.51
C GLN A 214 7.75 8.25 4.99
N ASN A 215 6.55 8.73 5.33
CA ASN A 215 6.13 8.90 6.71
C ASN A 215 4.61 8.79 6.86
N ILE A 216 4.17 8.23 7.98
CA ILE A 216 2.76 8.22 8.38
C ILE A 216 2.67 8.77 9.78
N THR A 217 1.94 9.88 9.95
CA THR A 217 1.67 10.47 11.26
C THR A 217 0.20 10.30 11.62
N VAL A 218 -0.07 9.74 12.79
CA VAL A 218 -1.44 9.56 13.28
C VAL A 218 -1.72 10.54 14.42
N LEU A 219 -2.60 11.50 14.15
CA LEU A 219 -3.04 12.51 15.12
C LEU A 219 -4.24 12.00 15.90
N LYS A 220 -4.09 11.86 17.21
CA LYS A 220 -5.10 11.22 18.08
C LYS A 220 -5.80 12.16 19.03
N GLY A 221 -5.22 13.31 19.29
CA GLY A 221 -5.64 14.26 20.32
C GLY A 221 -6.10 15.61 19.77
N ALA A 222 -5.78 16.65 20.51
CA ALA A 222 -6.15 18.02 20.16
C ALA A 222 -5.58 18.48 18.82
N GLU A 223 -4.43 17.95 18.41
CA GLU A 223 -3.79 18.22 17.13
C GLU A 223 -4.67 17.85 15.92
N ALA A 224 -5.55 16.85 16.06
CA ALA A 224 -6.51 16.48 15.02
C ALA A 224 -7.57 17.57 14.79
N SER A 225 -7.82 18.44 15.77
CA SER A 225 -8.80 19.53 15.67
C SER A 225 -8.42 20.59 14.63
N MET A 226 -7.15 20.65 14.22
CA MET A 226 -6.70 21.52 13.13
C MET A 226 -7.39 21.22 11.79
N TYR A 227 -7.93 20.00 11.64
CA TYR A 227 -8.75 19.60 10.49
C TYR A 227 -10.25 19.85 10.70
N GLY A 228 -10.62 20.60 11.75
CA GLY A 228 -12.01 20.92 12.07
C GLY A 228 -12.84 19.66 12.37
N SER A 229 -14.10 19.70 11.97
CA SER A 229 -15.05 18.59 12.21
C SER A 229 -14.63 17.28 11.51
N MET A 230 -13.93 17.34 10.39
CA MET A 230 -13.43 16.16 9.69
C MET A 230 -12.40 15.38 10.51
N GLY A 231 -11.62 16.09 11.36
CA GLY A 231 -10.63 15.47 12.24
C GLY A 231 -11.20 14.89 13.53
N SER A 232 -12.51 14.91 13.75
CA SER A 232 -13.16 14.48 15.02
C SER A 232 -12.84 13.03 15.41
N ASN A 233 -12.66 12.14 14.45
CA ASN A 233 -12.28 10.74 14.66
C ASN A 233 -10.76 10.49 14.66
N GLY A 234 -9.97 11.57 14.64
CA GLY A 234 -8.53 11.53 14.42
C GLY A 234 -8.14 11.67 12.95
N VAL A 235 -6.85 11.83 12.70
CA VAL A 235 -6.33 12.05 11.34
C VAL A 235 -5.11 11.16 11.10
N ILE A 236 -5.05 10.56 9.93
CA ILE A 236 -3.90 9.81 9.43
C ILE A 236 -3.28 10.65 8.32
N LEU A 237 -2.11 11.22 8.59
CA LEU A 237 -1.32 11.97 7.62
C LEU A 237 -0.37 11.02 6.93
N ILE A 238 -0.38 11.00 5.61
CA ILE A 238 0.53 10.22 4.80
C ILE A 238 1.35 11.17 3.95
N GLU A 239 2.64 11.06 4.06
CA GLU A 239 3.58 11.75 3.21
C GLU A 239 4.27 10.74 2.30
N THR A 240 4.20 11.01 1.01
CA THR A 240 4.92 10.20 0.04
C THR A 240 6.36 10.70 -0.09
N ASP A 241 7.24 9.83 -0.60
CA ASP A 241 8.61 10.23 -0.89
C ASP A 241 8.61 11.48 -1.78
N GLY A 242 9.46 12.43 -1.41
CA GLY A 242 9.68 13.65 -2.18
C GLY A 242 10.98 13.58 -2.97
N ALA A 243 11.18 14.51 -3.87
CA ALA A 243 12.44 14.71 -4.55
C ALA A 243 13.46 15.33 -3.58
N THR A 244 14.03 14.53 -2.69
CA THR A 244 14.93 14.97 -1.62
C THR A 244 16.39 14.60 -1.85
N SER A 245 16.68 13.80 -2.89
CA SER A 245 18.04 13.34 -3.17
C SER A 245 18.95 14.50 -3.58
N ASP A 246 19.95 14.79 -2.76
CA ASP A 246 20.99 15.76 -3.05
C ASP A 246 22.17 15.14 -3.84
N ASN A 247 22.05 13.88 -4.23
CA ASN A 247 23.07 13.17 -4.99
C ASN A 247 22.98 13.54 -6.46
N LEU A 248 24.06 14.02 -7.01
CA LEU A 248 24.24 14.26 -8.46
C LEU A 248 24.08 13.01 -9.31
N ASP A 249 24.39 11.86 -8.74
CA ASP A 249 24.30 10.58 -9.41
C ASP A 249 22.85 10.11 -9.42
N THR A 250 22.33 9.86 -10.60
CA THR A 250 21.01 9.22 -10.75
C THR A 250 21.04 7.83 -10.14
N ARG A 251 20.17 7.59 -9.18
CA ARG A 251 19.98 6.30 -8.54
C ARG A 251 18.76 5.60 -9.12
N VAL A 252 18.98 4.35 -9.53
CA VAL A 252 17.91 3.48 -10.01
C VAL A 252 17.70 2.37 -8.99
N SER A 253 16.45 2.17 -8.56
CA SER A 253 16.08 1.16 -7.59
C SER A 253 14.94 0.31 -8.12
N PHE A 254 14.97 -0.98 -7.83
CA PHE A 254 13.89 -1.90 -8.12
C PHE A 254 13.49 -2.64 -6.84
N TYR A 255 12.19 -2.64 -6.54
CA TYR A 255 11.60 -3.38 -5.44
C TYR A 255 10.63 -4.40 -6.03
N GLY A 256 10.82 -5.66 -5.72
CA GLY A 256 9.93 -6.75 -6.15
C GLY A 256 9.51 -7.59 -4.95
N GLN A 257 8.22 -7.81 -4.82
CA GLN A 257 7.65 -8.68 -3.80
C GLN A 257 6.69 -9.67 -4.46
N TYR A 258 6.85 -10.94 -4.13
CA TYR A 258 6.06 -12.03 -4.67
C TYR A 258 5.54 -12.90 -3.53
N GLY A 259 4.32 -13.38 -3.67
CA GLY A 259 3.70 -14.21 -2.64
C GLY A 259 2.59 -15.08 -3.19
N VAL A 260 2.18 -16.03 -2.35
CA VAL A 260 1.04 -16.90 -2.62
C VAL A 260 0.08 -16.81 -1.45
N ASN A 261 -1.17 -16.55 -1.75
CA ASN A 261 -2.27 -16.64 -0.80
C ASN A 261 -2.83 -18.06 -0.86
N TRP A 262 -3.02 -18.69 0.29
CA TRP A 262 -3.69 -19.99 0.37
C TRP A 262 -4.64 -20.03 1.55
N ASN A 263 -5.68 -20.85 1.43
CA ASN A 263 -6.59 -21.08 2.54
C ASN A 263 -6.02 -22.17 3.46
N ASN A 264 -5.52 -21.80 4.61
CA ASN A 264 -4.89 -22.71 5.57
C ASN A 264 -5.86 -23.29 6.61
N LYS A 265 -7.09 -22.77 6.67
CA LYS A 265 -8.08 -23.20 7.66
C LYS A 265 -9.46 -23.26 7.01
N ARG A 266 -9.95 -24.49 6.83
CA ARG A 266 -11.31 -24.75 6.34
C ARG A 266 -12.28 -24.91 7.49
N MET A 267 -13.53 -24.61 7.24
CA MET A 267 -14.60 -24.89 8.18
C MET A 267 -14.90 -26.39 8.16
N PRO A 268 -14.93 -27.09 9.29
CA PRO A 268 -15.33 -28.51 9.30
C PRO A 268 -16.82 -28.62 8.93
N LEU A 269 -17.08 -29.23 7.78
CA LEU A 269 -18.43 -29.52 7.30
C LEU A 269 -18.61 -31.03 7.22
N LEU A 270 -19.88 -31.48 7.19
CA LEU A 270 -20.21 -32.87 7.04
C LEU A 270 -19.81 -33.37 5.64
N THR A 271 -19.22 -34.55 5.56
CA THR A 271 -18.98 -35.22 4.28
C THR A 271 -20.34 -35.74 3.70
N GLY A 272 -20.34 -36.15 2.44
CA GLY A 272 -21.56 -36.67 1.83
C GLY A 272 -22.18 -37.83 2.64
N ASN A 273 -21.34 -38.73 3.17
CA ASN A 273 -21.82 -39.87 3.97
C ASN A 273 -22.32 -39.45 5.34
N ASP A 274 -21.60 -38.56 6.04
CA ASP A 274 -22.05 -38.03 7.34
C ASP A 274 -23.34 -37.24 7.20
N TYR A 275 -23.48 -36.50 6.08
CA TYR A 275 -24.69 -35.76 5.79
C TYR A 275 -25.90 -36.69 5.52
N LYS A 276 -25.70 -37.84 4.85
CA LYS A 276 -26.75 -38.86 4.69
C LYS A 276 -27.20 -39.43 6.03
N SER A 277 -26.26 -39.75 6.92
CA SER A 277 -26.56 -40.22 8.27
C SER A 277 -27.36 -39.20 9.04
N TYR A 278 -26.91 -37.90 8.99
CA TYR A 278 -27.62 -36.79 9.62
C TYR A 278 -29.05 -36.62 9.07
N LEU A 279 -29.24 -36.71 7.74
CA LEU A 279 -30.58 -36.66 7.13
C LEU A 279 -31.45 -37.84 7.55
N SER A 280 -30.87 -39.03 7.67
CA SER A 280 -31.61 -40.25 8.11
C SER A 280 -32.09 -40.09 9.56
N ASP A 281 -31.25 -39.55 10.45
CA ASP A 281 -31.61 -39.31 11.86
C ASP A 281 -32.74 -38.28 11.99
N ILE A 282 -32.66 -37.17 11.24
CA ILE A 282 -33.74 -36.18 11.17
C ILE A 282 -35.02 -36.79 10.58
N GLY A 283 -34.86 -37.54 9.48
CA GLY A 283 -35.97 -38.20 8.80
C GLY A 283 -36.70 -39.17 9.74
N MET A 284 -35.96 -39.96 10.50
CA MET A 284 -36.56 -40.86 11.52
C MET A 284 -37.35 -40.07 12.58
N THR A 285 -36.83 -38.92 12.98
CA THR A 285 -37.56 -38.10 13.98
C THR A 285 -38.84 -37.50 13.37
N TYR A 286 -38.82 -37.09 12.13
CA TYR A 286 -39.95 -36.46 11.44
C TYR A 286 -41.00 -37.44 10.97
N PHE A 287 -40.56 -38.54 10.32
CA PHE A 287 -41.45 -39.55 9.75
C PHE A 287 -41.78 -40.69 10.73
N GLY A 288 -41.11 -40.80 11.85
CA GLY A 288 -41.31 -41.82 12.86
C GLY A 288 -40.80 -43.23 12.51
N ASN A 289 -40.37 -43.44 11.24
CA ASN A 289 -39.76 -44.69 10.78
C ASN A 289 -38.90 -44.47 9.53
N MET A 290 -37.99 -45.43 9.26
CA MET A 290 -37.09 -45.38 8.10
C MET A 290 -37.83 -45.67 6.76
N GLU A 291 -38.87 -46.45 6.79
CA GLU A 291 -39.63 -46.81 5.57
C GLU A 291 -40.31 -45.58 4.99
N GLY A 292 -40.96 -44.76 5.84
CA GLY A 292 -41.54 -43.49 5.44
C GLY A 292 -40.50 -42.49 4.91
N PHE A 293 -39.35 -42.43 5.55
CA PHE A 293 -38.26 -41.56 5.11
C PHE A 293 -37.70 -41.96 3.73
N PHE A 294 -37.36 -43.23 3.53
CA PHE A 294 -36.84 -43.70 2.24
C PHE A 294 -37.89 -43.75 1.13
N SER A 295 -39.19 -43.87 1.48
CA SER A 295 -40.27 -43.72 0.50
C SER A 295 -40.30 -42.29 -0.08
N GLU A 296 -40.04 -41.28 0.74
CA GLU A 296 -39.99 -39.89 0.31
C GLU A 296 -38.64 -39.53 -0.37
N PHE A 297 -37.55 -40.17 0.07
CA PHE A 297 -36.20 -39.93 -0.44
C PHE A 297 -35.53 -41.22 -0.97
N PRO A 298 -36.08 -41.87 -1.98
CA PRO A 298 -35.59 -43.17 -2.45
C PRO A 298 -34.17 -43.14 -2.99
N PHE A 299 -33.74 -42.00 -3.49
CA PHE A 299 -32.39 -41.79 -4.01
C PHE A 299 -31.29 -41.89 -2.94
N LEU A 300 -31.59 -41.84 -1.66
CA LEU A 300 -30.62 -42.00 -0.58
C LEU A 300 -30.30 -43.47 -0.30
N SER A 301 -31.23 -44.40 -0.56
CA SER A 301 -31.09 -45.81 -0.24
C SER A 301 -31.04 -46.72 -1.46
N ASP A 302 -31.74 -46.39 -2.54
CA ASP A 302 -31.82 -47.23 -3.77
C ASP A 302 -30.89 -46.67 -4.87
N PRO A 303 -29.81 -47.42 -5.21
CA PRO A 303 -28.93 -47.05 -6.33
C PRO A 303 -29.62 -47.02 -7.69
N ASN A 304 -30.74 -47.74 -7.84
CA ASN A 304 -31.49 -47.76 -9.09
C ASN A 304 -32.53 -46.64 -9.17
N SER A 305 -32.66 -45.84 -8.14
CA SER A 305 -33.53 -44.67 -8.15
C SER A 305 -33.15 -43.70 -9.25
N LYS A 306 -34.13 -43.20 -9.99
CA LYS A 306 -33.99 -42.28 -11.11
C LYS A 306 -33.09 -41.05 -10.80
N TYR A 307 -33.04 -40.62 -9.55
CA TYR A 307 -32.30 -39.44 -9.13
C TYR A 307 -31.06 -39.76 -8.29
N ASN A 308 -30.69 -41.04 -8.12
CA ASN A 308 -29.54 -41.42 -7.31
C ASN A 308 -28.27 -40.73 -7.78
N TYR A 309 -27.99 -40.67 -9.08
CA TYR A 309 -26.82 -40.07 -9.67
C TYR A 309 -26.73 -38.54 -9.42
N LEU A 310 -27.84 -37.86 -9.15
CA LEU A 310 -27.88 -36.42 -8.86
C LEU A 310 -27.54 -36.16 -7.40
N TYR A 311 -27.98 -37.01 -6.47
CA TYR A 311 -27.94 -36.79 -5.03
C TYR A 311 -27.01 -37.74 -4.28
N ASN A 312 -26.19 -38.50 -4.99
CA ASN A 312 -25.25 -39.43 -4.39
C ASN A 312 -23.79 -39.02 -4.63
N ASN A 313 -23.50 -37.75 -4.40
CA ASN A 313 -22.15 -37.20 -4.52
C ASN A 313 -21.56 -36.97 -3.14
N THR A 314 -20.25 -36.71 -3.09
CA THR A 314 -19.52 -36.28 -1.90
C THR A 314 -18.70 -35.08 -2.31
N THR A 315 -19.37 -33.95 -2.47
CA THR A 315 -18.74 -32.69 -2.91
C THR A 315 -18.25 -31.91 -1.72
N ASP A 316 -16.96 -31.61 -1.70
CA ASP A 316 -16.41 -30.58 -0.82
C ASP A 316 -16.51 -29.23 -1.53
N TRP A 317 -17.57 -28.47 -1.21
CA TRP A 317 -17.80 -27.16 -1.80
C TRP A 317 -16.69 -26.15 -1.51
N GLN A 318 -15.94 -26.32 -0.41
CA GLN A 318 -14.81 -25.47 -0.10
C GLN A 318 -13.62 -25.75 -1.04
N ASP A 319 -13.40 -27.01 -1.43
CA ASP A 319 -12.38 -27.38 -2.43
C ASP A 319 -12.72 -26.82 -3.81
N GLU A 320 -13.99 -26.77 -4.14
CA GLU A 320 -14.44 -26.26 -5.43
C GLU A 320 -14.24 -24.74 -5.58
N ILE A 321 -14.49 -23.98 -4.51
CA ILE A 321 -14.44 -22.51 -4.57
C ILE A 321 -13.06 -21.93 -4.23
N TYR A 322 -12.25 -22.62 -3.39
CA TYR A 322 -10.98 -22.06 -2.94
C TYR A 322 -9.81 -22.55 -3.76
N LYS A 323 -9.05 -21.61 -4.30
CA LYS A 323 -7.82 -21.84 -5.05
C LYS A 323 -6.69 -21.01 -4.46
N ASN A 324 -5.47 -21.33 -4.82
CA ASN A 324 -4.31 -20.53 -4.42
C ASN A 324 -4.23 -19.27 -5.28
N GLY A 325 -4.04 -18.12 -4.65
CA GLY A 325 -3.87 -16.83 -5.32
C GLY A 325 -2.41 -16.43 -5.39
N PHE A 326 -1.97 -15.91 -6.53
CA PHE A 326 -0.65 -15.31 -6.69
C PHE A 326 -0.72 -13.81 -6.42
N VAL A 327 0.29 -13.29 -5.73
CA VAL A 327 0.41 -11.87 -5.38
C VAL A 327 1.76 -11.35 -5.81
N THR A 328 1.79 -10.19 -6.46
CA THR A 328 3.03 -9.50 -6.80
C THR A 328 2.88 -7.99 -6.63
N ASP A 329 3.94 -7.35 -6.17
CA ASP A 329 4.08 -5.89 -6.12
C ASP A 329 5.49 -5.52 -6.57
N ASN A 330 5.58 -4.77 -7.66
CA ASN A 330 6.83 -4.36 -8.28
C ASN A 330 6.86 -2.85 -8.41
N LEU A 331 7.98 -2.25 -8.00
CA LEU A 331 8.21 -0.83 -8.09
C LEU A 331 9.59 -0.57 -8.72
N PHE A 332 9.61 0.23 -9.75
CA PHE A 332 10.81 0.78 -10.36
C PHE A 332 10.89 2.27 -10.01
N ARG A 333 12.02 2.71 -9.50
CA ARG A 333 12.22 4.09 -9.05
C ARG A 333 13.52 4.65 -9.60
N VAL A 334 13.44 5.89 -10.05
CA VAL A 334 14.59 6.68 -10.51
C VAL A 334 14.58 7.99 -9.74
N GLU A 335 15.62 8.24 -8.97
CA GLU A 335 15.80 9.46 -8.18
C GLU A 335 17.14 10.12 -8.47
N GLY A 336 17.19 11.43 -8.40
CA GLY A 336 18.41 12.17 -8.59
C GLY A 336 18.16 13.66 -8.64
N GLY A 337 19.21 14.40 -8.90
CA GLY A 337 19.13 15.84 -9.01
C GLY A 337 20.35 16.54 -8.47
N ASP A 338 20.24 17.84 -8.40
CA ASP A 338 21.27 18.72 -7.87
C ASP A 338 20.65 19.73 -6.90
N ALA A 339 21.44 20.71 -6.51
CA ALA A 339 20.97 21.77 -5.61
C ALA A 339 19.86 22.65 -6.22
N ILE A 340 19.66 22.61 -7.54
CA ILE A 340 18.70 23.44 -8.25
C ILE A 340 17.44 22.68 -8.58
N ALA A 341 17.58 21.43 -9.08
CA ALA A 341 16.46 20.61 -9.52
C ALA A 341 16.63 19.16 -9.07
N LYS A 342 15.64 18.67 -8.33
CA LYS A 342 15.56 17.29 -7.86
C LYS A 342 14.36 16.62 -8.45
N TYR A 343 14.48 15.33 -8.71
CA TYR A 343 13.38 14.52 -9.22
C TYR A 343 13.36 13.14 -8.58
N ASP A 344 12.18 12.59 -8.49
CA ASP A 344 11.89 11.23 -8.06
C ASP A 344 10.73 10.72 -8.90
N LEU A 345 10.98 9.70 -9.70
CA LEU A 345 9.99 9.05 -10.54
C LEU A 345 9.82 7.61 -10.08
N SER A 346 8.62 7.23 -9.71
CA SER A 346 8.26 5.85 -9.42
C SER A 346 7.24 5.31 -10.43
N LEU A 347 7.44 4.06 -10.85
CA LEU A 347 6.55 3.30 -11.73
C LEU A 347 6.26 1.96 -11.05
N GLY A 348 5.00 1.66 -10.80
CA GLY A 348 4.64 0.46 -10.08
C GLY A 348 3.52 -0.36 -10.72
N TYR A 349 3.62 -1.65 -10.52
CA TYR A 349 2.61 -2.64 -10.88
C TYR A 349 2.39 -3.60 -9.74
N ALA A 350 1.15 -3.71 -9.27
CA ALA A 350 0.76 -4.70 -8.29
C ALA A 350 -0.43 -5.52 -8.79
N MET A 351 -0.43 -6.80 -8.46
CA MET A 351 -1.50 -7.73 -8.77
C MET A 351 -1.72 -8.65 -7.57
N GLU A 352 -2.97 -8.81 -7.17
CA GLU A 352 -3.40 -9.72 -6.12
C GLU A 352 -4.53 -10.59 -6.70
N ASN A 353 -4.30 -11.88 -6.85
CA ASN A 353 -5.36 -12.85 -7.11
C ASN A 353 -5.94 -13.30 -5.78
N GLY A 354 -7.26 -13.39 -5.72
CA GLY A 354 -7.97 -13.88 -4.54
C GLY A 354 -7.89 -15.41 -4.41
N LEU A 355 -8.51 -15.87 -3.33
CA LEU A 355 -8.66 -17.31 -3.07
C LEU A 355 -9.83 -17.94 -3.82
N MET A 356 -10.68 -17.14 -4.45
CA MET A 356 -11.80 -17.58 -5.26
C MET A 356 -11.53 -17.28 -6.73
N ASP A 357 -12.05 -18.14 -7.61
CA ASP A 357 -11.98 -17.90 -9.05
C ASP A 357 -12.58 -16.54 -9.40
N TYR A 358 -12.04 -15.94 -10.46
CA TYR A 358 -12.46 -14.63 -10.98
C TYR A 358 -12.29 -13.45 -10.03
N THR A 359 -11.67 -13.64 -8.85
CA THR A 359 -11.36 -12.51 -7.96
C THR A 359 -9.94 -12.04 -8.17
N LYS A 360 -9.80 -10.77 -8.51
CA LYS A 360 -8.49 -10.17 -8.85
C LYS A 360 -8.50 -8.67 -8.60
N SER A 361 -7.38 -8.13 -8.17
CA SER A 361 -7.14 -6.71 -8.11
C SER A 361 -5.80 -6.38 -8.76
N GLN A 362 -5.76 -5.33 -9.58
CA GLN A 362 -4.55 -4.85 -10.24
C GLN A 362 -4.43 -3.34 -10.06
N ARG A 363 -3.20 -2.90 -9.86
CA ARG A 363 -2.83 -1.49 -9.76
C ARG A 363 -1.65 -1.22 -10.69
N TYR A 364 -1.81 -0.20 -11.51
CA TYR A 364 -0.73 0.47 -12.21
C TYR A 364 -0.62 1.87 -11.63
N HIS A 365 0.54 2.30 -11.23
CA HIS A 365 0.72 3.64 -10.71
C HIS A 365 2.02 4.24 -11.21
N THR A 366 2.03 5.55 -11.32
CA THR A 366 3.21 6.36 -11.54
C THR A 366 3.13 7.59 -10.66
N GLN A 367 4.24 7.95 -10.06
CA GLN A 367 4.37 9.17 -9.27
C GLN A 367 5.65 9.89 -9.68
N LEU A 368 5.51 11.15 -9.99
CA LEU A 368 6.62 12.06 -10.28
C LEU A 368 6.63 13.16 -9.23
N ASN A 369 7.70 13.24 -8.49
CA ASN A 369 7.97 14.31 -7.56
C ASN A 369 9.12 15.15 -8.12
N THR A 370 8.96 16.45 -8.12
CA THR A 370 10.00 17.40 -8.53
C THR A 370 10.11 18.52 -7.51
N ASN A 371 11.32 18.92 -7.26
CA ASN A 371 11.63 20.09 -6.45
C ASN A 371 12.63 20.97 -7.20
N VAL A 372 12.24 22.20 -7.50
CA VAL A 372 13.03 23.13 -8.30
C VAL A 372 13.20 24.45 -7.56
N LEU A 373 14.42 24.82 -7.31
CA LEU A 373 14.81 26.14 -6.77
C LEU A 373 14.89 27.17 -7.92
N ILE A 374 13.78 27.87 -8.16
CA ILE A 374 13.68 28.86 -9.24
C ILE A 374 14.56 30.09 -8.95
N SER A 375 14.64 30.47 -7.69
CA SER A 375 15.48 31.57 -7.22
C SER A 375 15.82 31.38 -5.73
N LYS A 376 16.70 32.19 -5.18
CA LYS A 376 17.02 32.17 -3.74
C LYS A 376 15.79 32.33 -2.81
N TRP A 377 14.69 32.83 -3.33
CA TRP A 377 13.45 33.11 -2.61
C TRP A 377 12.27 32.25 -3.01
N VAL A 378 12.37 31.52 -4.12
CA VAL A 378 11.25 30.76 -4.68
C VAL A 378 11.68 29.33 -4.95
N GLU A 379 11.08 28.43 -4.21
CA GLU A 379 11.17 26.97 -4.39
C GLU A 379 9.82 26.46 -4.87
N MET A 380 9.83 25.62 -5.88
CA MET A 380 8.64 24.97 -6.43
C MET A 380 8.73 23.48 -6.21
N THR A 381 7.77 22.94 -5.47
CA THR A 381 7.58 21.48 -5.34
C THR A 381 6.34 21.08 -6.12
N ALA A 382 6.46 20.09 -6.97
CA ALA A 382 5.33 19.52 -7.70
C ALA A 382 5.30 18.00 -7.52
N THR A 383 4.12 17.47 -7.22
CA THR A 383 3.84 16.03 -7.15
C THR A 383 2.72 15.70 -8.10
N VAL A 384 2.97 14.80 -9.04
CA VAL A 384 1.97 14.29 -9.98
C VAL A 384 1.87 12.79 -9.80
N GLY A 385 0.70 12.31 -9.38
CA GLY A 385 0.42 10.89 -9.21
C GLY A 385 -0.72 10.45 -10.12
N LEU A 386 -0.54 9.34 -10.80
CA LEU A 386 -1.55 8.67 -11.60
C LEU A 386 -1.66 7.22 -11.16
N ALA A 387 -2.88 6.77 -10.90
CA ALA A 387 -3.14 5.38 -10.57
C ALA A 387 -4.32 4.86 -11.42
N TYR A 388 -4.12 3.68 -12.00
CA TYR A 388 -5.17 2.95 -12.70
C TYR A 388 -5.42 1.63 -11.98
N LEU A 389 -6.64 1.49 -11.48
CA LEU A 389 -7.07 0.37 -10.65
C LEU A 389 -8.12 -0.43 -11.42
N THR A 390 -7.89 -1.73 -11.53
CA THR A 390 -8.87 -2.67 -12.07
C THR A 390 -9.08 -3.82 -11.10
N GLY A 391 -10.28 -4.41 -11.11
CA GLY A 391 -10.54 -5.56 -10.26
C GLY A 391 -11.82 -6.27 -10.64
N ASN A 392 -11.82 -7.56 -10.37
CA ASN A 392 -12.99 -8.41 -10.43
C ASN A 392 -13.33 -8.82 -8.99
N TYR A 393 -14.57 -8.60 -8.60
CA TYR A 393 -15.02 -8.81 -7.23
C TYR A 393 -16.28 -9.68 -7.24
N GLN A 394 -16.48 -10.43 -6.18
CA GLN A 394 -17.68 -11.22 -5.95
C GLN A 394 -18.45 -10.67 -4.74
N GLN A 395 -19.73 -11.00 -4.66
CA GLN A 395 -20.59 -10.60 -3.54
C GLN A 395 -20.09 -11.24 -2.23
N GLN A 396 -20.05 -10.45 -1.16
CA GLN A 396 -19.66 -10.89 0.18
C GLN A 396 -20.77 -10.64 1.23
N GLY A 397 -21.94 -10.21 0.78
CA GLY A 397 -23.07 -9.95 1.68
C GLY A 397 -23.61 -11.21 2.37
N MET A 398 -24.61 -11.04 3.21
CA MET A 398 -25.27 -12.13 3.93
C MET A 398 -26.27 -12.92 3.07
N ASP A 399 -26.35 -12.61 1.79
CA ASP A 399 -27.22 -13.32 0.86
C ASP A 399 -26.55 -14.63 0.38
N ASN A 400 -27.14 -15.76 0.75
CA ASN A 400 -26.66 -17.09 0.38
C ASN A 400 -26.95 -17.45 -1.10
N VAL A 401 -27.73 -16.66 -1.82
CA VAL A 401 -27.97 -16.85 -3.24
C VAL A 401 -26.83 -16.29 -4.08
N SER A 402 -26.29 -15.15 -3.67
CA SER A 402 -25.28 -14.44 -4.46
C SER A 402 -23.86 -14.51 -3.86
N ASN A 403 -23.72 -14.91 -2.59
CA ASN A 403 -22.41 -15.04 -1.94
C ASN A 403 -21.90 -16.49 -2.07
N PRO A 404 -20.82 -16.73 -2.87
CA PRO A 404 -20.31 -18.07 -3.10
C PRO A 404 -19.78 -18.76 -1.84
N ILE A 405 -19.28 -18.02 -0.87
CA ILE A 405 -18.76 -18.57 0.41
C ILE A 405 -19.94 -19.10 1.24
N LEU A 406 -20.99 -18.30 1.42
CA LEU A 406 -22.18 -18.74 2.14
C LEU A 406 -22.90 -19.88 1.42
N ALA A 407 -22.94 -19.80 0.08
CA ALA A 407 -23.49 -20.89 -0.73
C ALA A 407 -22.69 -22.19 -0.51
N ALA A 408 -21.37 -22.14 -0.50
CA ALA A 408 -20.52 -23.32 -0.26
C ALA A 408 -20.71 -23.93 1.14
N TYR A 409 -20.99 -23.11 2.14
CA TYR A 409 -21.24 -23.59 3.51
C TYR A 409 -22.66 -24.14 3.72
N SER A 410 -23.60 -23.67 2.91
CA SER A 410 -25.03 -24.01 3.06
C SER A 410 -25.50 -25.10 2.10
N ARG A 411 -24.79 -25.29 0.97
CA ARG A 411 -25.19 -26.23 -0.05
C ARG A 411 -24.88 -27.66 0.36
N ALA A 412 -25.84 -28.54 0.15
CA ALA A 412 -25.70 -29.97 0.53
C ALA A 412 -24.54 -30.65 -0.21
N PRO A 413 -23.69 -31.40 0.49
CA PRO A 413 -22.53 -32.09 -0.13
C PRO A 413 -22.96 -33.27 -1.06
N LEU A 414 -24.23 -33.63 -1.04
CA LEU A 414 -24.79 -34.65 -1.94
C LEU A 414 -24.97 -34.18 -3.38
N LEU A 415 -24.93 -32.86 -3.61
CA LEU A 415 -25.13 -32.26 -4.92
C LEU A 415 -23.84 -32.21 -5.72
N SER A 416 -23.93 -32.46 -7.04
CA SER A 416 -22.80 -32.32 -7.96
C SER A 416 -22.58 -30.84 -8.31
N PRO A 417 -21.33 -30.38 -8.48
CA PRO A 417 -21.02 -29.05 -9.01
C PRO A 417 -21.54 -28.85 -10.44
N TYR A 418 -21.50 -29.89 -11.24
CA TYR A 418 -21.85 -29.87 -12.65
C TYR A 418 -23.14 -30.64 -12.93
N LYS A 419 -23.84 -30.25 -13.99
CA LYS A 419 -25.00 -31.04 -14.49
C LYS A 419 -24.52 -32.41 -14.95
N LYS A 420 -25.41 -33.39 -14.82
CA LYS A 420 -25.19 -34.70 -15.33
C LYS A 420 -26.29 -35.03 -16.35
N ASP A 421 -25.94 -35.76 -17.40
CA ASP A 421 -26.91 -36.29 -18.35
C ASP A 421 -27.70 -37.48 -17.74
N ASN A 422 -28.61 -38.04 -18.49
CA ASN A 422 -29.43 -39.19 -18.03
C ASN A 422 -28.60 -40.47 -17.79
N ASP A 423 -27.41 -40.54 -18.35
CA ASP A 423 -26.48 -41.67 -18.23
C ASP A 423 -25.47 -41.39 -17.06
N GLY A 424 -25.58 -40.28 -16.38
CA GLY A 424 -24.72 -39.88 -15.25
C GLY A 424 -23.38 -39.22 -15.64
N ASN A 425 -23.14 -38.93 -16.93
CA ASN A 425 -21.93 -38.23 -17.37
C ASN A 425 -21.98 -36.77 -17.02
N ILE A 426 -20.84 -36.23 -16.65
CA ILE A 426 -20.68 -34.81 -16.26
C ILE A 426 -20.72 -33.94 -17.52
N LEU A 427 -21.58 -32.94 -17.51
CA LEU A 427 -21.69 -31.90 -18.56
C LEU A 427 -20.88 -30.67 -18.17
N ASP A 428 -20.40 -29.93 -19.15
CA ASP A 428 -19.63 -28.67 -18.95
C ASP A 428 -20.55 -27.48 -18.62
N THR A 429 -21.50 -27.69 -17.73
CA THR A 429 -22.43 -26.67 -17.24
C THR A 429 -22.69 -26.88 -15.77
N TYR A 430 -22.76 -25.77 -15.02
CA TYR A 430 -23.00 -25.83 -13.58
C TYR A 430 -24.37 -26.35 -13.23
N SER A 431 -24.43 -27.16 -12.17
CA SER A 431 -25.68 -27.70 -11.65
C SER A 431 -26.48 -26.61 -10.96
N THR A 432 -27.73 -26.45 -11.35
CA THR A 432 -28.71 -25.58 -10.69
C THR A 432 -29.67 -26.38 -9.79
N TYR A 433 -29.43 -27.68 -9.65
CA TYR A 433 -30.28 -28.53 -8.80
C TYR A 433 -30.15 -28.18 -7.35
N TYR A 434 -31.28 -28.06 -6.67
CA TYR A 434 -31.41 -27.98 -5.23
C TYR A 434 -32.58 -28.84 -4.83
N TYR A 435 -32.48 -29.45 -3.65
CA TYR A 435 -33.57 -30.24 -3.13
C TYR A 435 -34.55 -29.33 -2.42
N GLY A 436 -35.80 -29.33 -2.86
CA GLY A 436 -36.91 -28.59 -2.30
C GLY A 436 -37.94 -28.17 -3.35
N ASN A 437 -39.14 -27.88 -2.94
CA ASN A 437 -40.19 -27.38 -3.80
C ASN A 437 -39.82 -25.96 -4.25
N SER A 438 -39.86 -25.70 -5.53
CA SER A 438 -39.51 -24.44 -6.19
C SER A 438 -40.34 -23.21 -5.73
N THR A 439 -41.33 -23.42 -4.87
CA THR A 439 -42.19 -22.38 -4.34
C THR A 439 -41.63 -21.69 -3.09
N ASN A 440 -40.64 -22.27 -2.39
CA ASN A 440 -39.95 -21.67 -1.26
C ASN A 440 -38.53 -21.24 -1.66
N MET A 441 -38.41 -20.14 -2.38
CA MET A 441 -37.13 -19.60 -2.78
C MET A 441 -36.25 -19.12 -1.60
N ASP A 442 -36.81 -18.94 -0.43
CA ASP A 442 -36.11 -18.46 0.78
C ASP A 442 -35.01 -19.40 1.26
N PHE A 443 -35.02 -20.68 0.82
CA PHE A 443 -34.02 -21.69 1.16
C PHE A 443 -33.24 -22.21 -0.05
N ALA A 444 -33.42 -21.60 -1.23
CA ALA A 444 -32.66 -21.97 -2.43
C ALA A 444 -31.21 -21.50 -2.29
N VAL A 445 -30.29 -22.45 -2.15
CA VAL A 445 -28.85 -22.17 -2.16
C VAL A 445 -28.34 -22.34 -3.57
N SER A 446 -27.83 -21.25 -4.16
CA SER A 446 -27.25 -21.28 -5.50
C SER A 446 -25.99 -22.16 -5.56
N ASN A 447 -25.61 -22.54 -6.78
CA ASN A 447 -24.31 -23.16 -6.99
C ASN A 447 -23.22 -22.10 -6.79
N PRO A 448 -22.28 -22.28 -5.87
CA PRO A 448 -21.24 -21.28 -5.59
C PRO A 448 -20.27 -21.05 -6.76
N LEU A 449 -20.32 -21.89 -7.80
CA LEU A 449 -19.51 -21.76 -9.00
C LEU A 449 -20.26 -21.07 -10.16
N ALA A 450 -21.59 -20.93 -10.08
CA ALA A 450 -22.44 -20.40 -11.16
C ALA A 450 -22.51 -18.87 -11.21
#